data_24842da4e12a633179952bd4a0e02010
#
_entry.id   24842da4e12a633179952bd4a0e02010
#
_cell.length_a   1.000
_cell.length_b   1.000
_cell.length_c   1.000
_cell.angle_alpha   90.00
_cell.angle_beta   90.00
_cell.angle_gamma   90.00
#
_symmetry.space_group_name_H-M   'P 1'
#
loop_
_entity.id
_entity.type
_entity.pdbx_description
1 polymer ?
#
loop_
_entity_poly.entity_id
_entity_poly.type
_entity_poly.pdbx_seq_one_letter_code
_entity_poly.pdbx_strand_id
1 'polypeptide(L)'
;MTTTTVAKVLRSDYQKSVASYWNNEKDPVNLLLGDVDGLYHHHYGIGDYDRSVLEGPEDTRDDRIITEMHRLETAQAKILLDHFGDISPADRLLDAGCGRGGTSFMAHQRFGCQTDGVSISEQQVEFANGQARQRGVADKASFHFRNMLDTGFETGSCRGIWNNESTMYVDLFQLFAEFYRLLEYGGRYVCITGCYNDVTGGRSKAVSRIDEHYICNIHPRSDYFKALAANNLVPINVIDLTSQTIPYWELRAKSSVATGIEDPFLTAYREGSFHYLLIAADRV
;
A
#
# COMPACT_ATOMS: atom_id res chain seq x y z
N MET A 1 19.40 15.81 -3.50
CA MET A 1 18.96 15.80 -4.95
C MET A 1 18.93 17.20 -5.51
N THR A 2 19.07 17.35 -6.83
CA THR A 2 18.98 18.68 -7.46
C THR A 2 17.54 19.13 -7.60
N THR A 3 17.29 20.44 -7.59
CA THR A 3 15.94 21.04 -7.79
C THR A 3 15.27 20.54 -9.08
N THR A 4 16.06 20.29 -10.13
CA THR A 4 15.59 19.74 -11.42
C THR A 4 15.08 18.31 -11.30
N THR A 5 15.69 17.47 -10.44
CA THR A 5 15.22 16.09 -10.19
C THR A 5 13.89 16.09 -9.46
N VAL A 6 13.76 16.92 -8.43
CA VAL A 6 12.51 17.07 -7.66
C VAL A 6 11.37 17.54 -8.56
N ALA A 7 11.61 18.53 -9.42
CA ALA A 7 10.59 19.05 -10.35
C ALA A 7 10.12 18.02 -11.40
N LYS A 8 10.95 17.03 -11.74
CA LYS A 8 10.56 15.92 -12.63
C LYS A 8 9.68 14.88 -11.92
N VAL A 9 9.89 14.67 -10.63
CA VAL A 9 9.14 13.69 -9.82
C VAL A 9 7.83 14.27 -9.33
N LEU A 10 7.84 15.50 -8.80
CA LEU A 10 6.67 16.19 -8.26
C LEU A 10 6.10 17.15 -9.29
N ARG A 11 5.14 16.70 -10.09
CA ARG A 11 4.62 17.41 -11.29
C ARG A 11 3.44 18.33 -11.02
N SER A 12 2.80 18.22 -9.84
CA SER A 12 1.66 19.05 -9.44
C SER A 12 1.81 19.54 -8.00
N ASP A 13 1.06 20.57 -7.64
CA ASP A 13 1.04 21.04 -6.26
C ASP A 13 0.41 20.02 -5.32
N TYR A 14 -0.54 19.23 -5.81
CA TYR A 14 -1.08 18.10 -5.07
C TYR A 14 0.02 17.06 -4.73
N GLN A 15 0.83 16.65 -5.71
CA GLN A 15 1.94 15.71 -5.46
C GLN A 15 2.97 16.29 -4.49
N LYS A 16 3.24 17.60 -4.54
CA LYS A 16 4.10 18.27 -3.55
C LYS A 16 3.49 18.20 -2.14
N SER A 17 2.18 18.43 -2.02
CA SER A 17 1.48 18.32 -0.73
C SER A 17 1.52 16.90 -0.18
N VAL A 18 1.26 15.88 -1.01
CA VAL A 18 1.38 14.46 -0.65
C VAL A 18 2.81 14.10 -0.23
N ALA A 19 3.81 14.51 -1.02
CA ALA A 19 5.22 14.28 -0.68
C ALA A 19 5.62 14.97 0.64
N SER A 20 5.14 16.19 0.87
CA SER A 20 5.38 16.93 2.13
C SER A 20 4.74 16.22 3.32
N TYR A 21 3.51 15.73 3.16
CA TYR A 21 2.81 14.95 4.20
C TYR A 21 3.62 13.72 4.58
N TRP A 22 4.01 12.88 3.61
CA TRP A 22 4.75 11.65 3.85
C TRP A 22 6.22 11.85 4.24
N ASN A 23 6.84 12.99 3.91
CA ASN A 23 8.16 13.39 4.41
C ASN A 23 8.13 13.88 5.87
N ASN A 24 7.02 14.53 6.27
CA ASN A 24 6.89 15.11 7.59
C ASN A 24 5.90 14.33 8.46
N GLU A 25 5.57 13.13 8.07
CA GLU A 25 4.64 12.27 8.79
C GLU A 25 5.02 12.19 10.27
N LYS A 26 4.11 12.70 11.09
CA LYS A 26 4.24 12.69 12.55
C LYS A 26 3.58 11.47 13.18
N ASP A 27 2.94 10.62 12.35
CA ASP A 27 2.29 9.43 12.85
C ASP A 27 3.34 8.35 13.18
N PRO A 28 3.64 8.13 14.46
CA PRO A 28 4.64 7.14 14.87
C PRO A 28 4.15 5.70 14.66
N VAL A 29 2.87 5.50 14.31
CA VAL A 29 2.25 4.16 14.22
C VAL A 29 3.08 3.23 13.35
N ASN A 30 3.36 3.64 12.10
CA ASN A 30 4.08 2.79 11.16
C ASN A 30 5.51 2.47 11.59
N LEU A 31 6.15 3.36 12.34
CA LEU A 31 7.47 3.10 12.92
C LEU A 31 7.37 2.15 14.10
N LEU A 32 6.46 2.40 15.04
CA LEU A 32 6.26 1.56 16.21
C LEU A 32 5.87 0.12 15.83
N LEU A 33 4.95 -0.04 14.86
CA LEU A 33 4.58 -1.36 14.38
C LEU A 33 5.75 -2.05 13.69
N GLY A 34 6.47 -1.33 12.82
CA GLY A 34 7.63 -1.88 12.12
C GLY A 34 8.82 -2.24 13.03
N ASP A 35 8.96 -1.59 14.18
CA ASP A 35 10.02 -1.90 15.16
C ASP A 35 9.85 -3.29 15.80
N VAL A 36 8.68 -3.92 15.66
CA VAL A 36 8.42 -5.29 16.19
C VAL A 36 9.34 -6.32 15.53
N ASP A 37 9.55 -6.25 14.21
CA ASP A 37 10.37 -7.22 13.47
C ASP A 37 11.22 -6.60 12.34
N GLY A 38 11.15 -5.28 12.22
CA GLY A 38 11.86 -4.51 11.21
C GLY A 38 11.16 -4.44 9.85
N LEU A 39 9.93 -4.94 9.72
CA LEU A 39 9.10 -4.80 8.50
C LEU A 39 8.19 -3.57 8.64
N TYR A 40 8.54 -2.49 7.99
CA TYR A 40 7.83 -1.21 8.08
C TYR A 40 6.74 -1.11 7.00
N HIS A 41 5.52 -1.43 7.39
CA HIS A 41 4.34 -1.33 6.53
C HIS A 41 3.70 0.06 6.59
N HIS A 42 3.00 0.46 5.52
CA HIS A 42 2.23 1.70 5.41
C HIS A 42 0.80 1.42 4.94
N HIS A 43 0.26 0.29 5.34
CA HIS A 43 -1.08 -0.17 5.01
C HIS A 43 -1.76 -0.75 6.25
N TYR A 44 -3.03 -1.05 6.14
CA TYR A 44 -3.82 -1.59 7.23
C TYR A 44 -3.74 -3.12 7.30
N GLY A 45 -4.19 -3.67 8.43
CA GLY A 45 -4.20 -5.11 8.64
C GLY A 45 -5.51 -5.78 8.24
N ILE A 46 -5.46 -7.10 8.07
CA ILE A 46 -6.61 -7.98 7.84
C ILE A 46 -6.57 -9.22 8.73
N GLY A 47 -7.73 -9.78 8.97
CA GLY A 47 -7.95 -10.98 9.76
C GLY A 47 -8.41 -10.68 11.19
N ASP A 48 -8.81 -11.71 11.88
CA ASP A 48 -9.22 -11.60 13.28
C ASP A 48 -7.99 -11.42 14.18
N TYR A 49 -8.11 -10.56 15.19
CA TYR A 49 -7.08 -10.42 16.20
C TYR A 49 -7.33 -11.37 17.40
N ASP A 50 -6.25 -11.78 18.04
CA ASP A 50 -6.32 -12.53 19.29
C ASP A 50 -6.87 -11.63 20.41
N ARG A 51 -8.07 -11.93 20.90
CA ARG A 51 -8.73 -11.13 21.93
C ARG A 51 -7.98 -11.14 23.26
N SER A 52 -7.13 -12.12 23.50
CA SER A 52 -6.30 -12.20 24.72
C SER A 52 -5.31 -11.02 24.83
N VAL A 53 -4.99 -10.33 23.74
CA VAL A 53 -4.14 -9.13 23.77
C VAL A 53 -4.76 -7.98 24.56
N LEU A 54 -6.08 -8.00 24.75
CA LEU A 54 -6.81 -7.03 25.55
C LEU A 54 -6.87 -7.41 27.04
N GLU A 55 -6.46 -8.62 27.38
CA GLU A 55 -6.47 -9.18 28.74
C GLU A 55 -5.08 -9.07 29.36
N GLY A 56 -4.97 -9.34 30.66
CA GLY A 56 -3.68 -9.29 31.39
C GLY A 56 -3.27 -7.89 31.86
N PRO A 57 -1.98 -7.71 32.27
CA PRO A 57 -1.51 -6.48 32.88
C PRO A 57 -1.69 -5.25 32.00
N GLU A 58 -2.11 -4.14 32.58
CA GLU A 58 -2.41 -2.90 31.86
C GLU A 58 -1.13 -2.23 31.30
N ASP A 59 -0.03 -2.34 32.04
CA ASP A 59 1.28 -1.76 31.67
C ASP A 59 1.92 -2.35 30.42
N THR A 60 1.53 -3.55 30.01
CA THR A 60 2.02 -4.22 28.79
C THR A 60 0.94 -4.41 27.73
N ARG A 61 -0.26 -3.88 27.98
CA ARG A 61 -1.39 -4.08 27.06
C ARG A 61 -1.16 -3.43 25.72
N ASP A 62 -0.62 -2.23 25.69
CA ASP A 62 -0.40 -1.50 24.46
C ASP A 62 0.65 -2.18 23.55
N ASP A 63 1.73 -2.68 24.13
CA ASP A 63 2.74 -3.45 23.40
C ASP A 63 2.15 -4.71 22.74
N ARG A 64 1.23 -5.41 23.44
CA ARG A 64 0.52 -6.57 22.88
C ARG A 64 -0.39 -6.16 21.72
N ILE A 65 -1.11 -5.04 21.85
CA ILE A 65 -1.98 -4.52 20.79
C ILE A 65 -1.13 -4.13 19.58
N ILE A 66 -0.02 -3.42 19.75
CA ILE A 66 0.89 -3.02 18.67
C ILE A 66 1.46 -4.23 17.94
N THR A 67 1.92 -5.24 18.69
CA THR A 67 2.43 -6.49 18.11
C THR A 67 1.37 -7.20 17.28
N GLU A 68 0.14 -7.24 17.77
CA GLU A 68 -0.96 -7.91 17.07
C GLU A 68 -1.43 -7.10 15.83
N MET A 69 -1.46 -5.77 15.90
CA MET A 69 -1.71 -4.92 14.74
C MET A 69 -0.67 -5.17 13.65
N HIS A 70 0.62 -5.23 14.00
CA HIS A 70 1.70 -5.53 13.05
C HIS A 70 1.53 -6.91 12.42
N ARG A 71 1.13 -7.93 13.20
CA ARG A 71 0.81 -9.27 12.65
C ARG A 71 -0.29 -9.22 11.60
N LEU A 72 -1.34 -8.40 11.82
CA LEU A 72 -2.44 -8.21 10.87
C LEU A 72 -1.98 -7.48 9.60
N GLU A 73 -1.11 -6.48 9.71
CA GLU A 73 -0.48 -5.81 8.55
C GLU A 73 0.38 -6.78 7.74
N THR A 74 1.19 -7.59 8.42
CA THR A 74 1.99 -8.64 7.77
C THR A 74 1.09 -9.69 7.08
N ALA A 75 -0.07 -10.02 7.65
CA ALA A 75 -1.05 -10.92 7.02
C ALA A 75 -1.62 -10.31 5.72
N GLN A 76 -1.87 -9.01 5.71
CA GLN A 76 -2.33 -8.28 4.53
C GLN A 76 -1.26 -8.29 3.40
N ALA A 77 0.01 -8.01 3.72
CA ALA A 77 1.09 -8.10 2.76
C ALA A 77 1.26 -9.52 2.19
N LYS A 78 1.09 -10.56 3.02
CA LYS A 78 1.13 -11.96 2.58
C LYS A 78 0.07 -12.28 1.56
N ILE A 79 -1.20 -11.90 1.81
CA ILE A 79 -2.29 -12.19 0.85
C ILE A 79 -2.08 -11.44 -0.47
N LEU A 80 -1.52 -10.24 -0.45
CA LEU A 80 -1.14 -9.54 -1.67
C LEU A 80 -0.12 -10.36 -2.47
N LEU A 81 0.95 -10.80 -1.83
CA LEU A 81 2.02 -11.58 -2.47
C LEU A 81 1.56 -12.97 -2.94
N ASP A 82 0.55 -13.57 -2.29
CA ASP A 82 -0.04 -14.86 -2.69
C ASP A 82 -0.72 -14.81 -4.07
N HIS A 83 -1.07 -13.60 -4.56
CA HIS A 83 -1.76 -13.43 -5.83
C HIS A 83 -0.84 -13.22 -7.03
N PHE A 84 0.48 -13.22 -6.86
CA PHE A 84 1.40 -13.13 -7.99
C PHE A 84 1.55 -14.44 -8.80
N GLY A 85 1.23 -15.58 -8.21
CA GLY A 85 1.48 -16.88 -8.85
C GLY A 85 2.98 -17.21 -8.87
N ASP A 86 3.45 -17.78 -9.98
CA ASP A 86 4.83 -18.23 -10.11
C ASP A 86 5.78 -17.04 -10.39
N ILE A 87 6.60 -16.75 -9.40
CA ILE A 87 7.69 -15.76 -9.47
C ILE A 87 9.02 -16.50 -9.26
N SER A 88 9.96 -16.28 -10.17
CA SER A 88 11.30 -16.86 -10.11
C SER A 88 12.34 -15.88 -9.55
N PRO A 89 13.50 -16.35 -9.09
CA PRO A 89 14.60 -15.46 -8.66
C PRO A 89 15.18 -14.58 -9.77
N ALA A 90 14.90 -14.89 -11.04
CA ALA A 90 15.32 -14.07 -12.19
C ALA A 90 14.34 -12.94 -12.49
N ASP A 91 13.13 -12.99 -11.93
CA ASP A 91 12.10 -12.00 -12.18
C ASP A 91 12.36 -10.70 -11.43
N ARG A 92 11.70 -9.65 -11.91
CA ARG A 92 11.70 -8.32 -11.32
C ARG A 92 10.28 -7.92 -10.93
N LEU A 93 10.12 -7.49 -9.69
CA LEU A 93 8.85 -6.97 -9.17
C LEU A 93 8.98 -5.48 -8.86
N LEU A 94 7.89 -4.73 -9.05
CA LEU A 94 7.81 -3.30 -8.74
C LEU A 94 6.78 -3.05 -7.63
N ASP A 95 7.22 -2.37 -6.57
CA ASP A 95 6.40 -1.82 -5.48
C ASP A 95 6.09 -0.35 -5.78
N ALA A 96 4.91 -0.06 -6.30
CA ALA A 96 4.53 1.29 -6.69
C ALA A 96 3.83 2.02 -5.54
N GLY A 97 4.55 2.94 -4.89
CA GLY A 97 4.18 3.56 -3.62
C GLY A 97 4.71 2.77 -2.44
N CYS A 98 5.97 2.40 -2.48
CA CYS A 98 6.61 1.41 -1.61
C CYS A 98 6.71 1.80 -0.12
N GLY A 99 6.42 3.05 0.25
CA GLY A 99 6.64 3.50 1.61
C GLY A 99 8.07 3.22 2.09
N ARG A 100 8.21 2.56 3.23
CA ARG A 100 9.50 2.16 3.82
C ARG A 100 9.97 0.75 3.41
N GLY A 101 9.28 0.12 2.45
CA GLY A 101 9.74 -1.11 1.78
C GLY A 101 9.41 -2.42 2.48
N GLY A 102 8.54 -2.44 3.50
CA GLY A 102 8.22 -3.67 4.24
C GLY A 102 7.77 -4.82 3.33
N THR A 103 6.79 -4.58 2.45
CA THR A 103 6.29 -5.58 1.49
C THR A 103 7.36 -5.98 0.46
N SER A 104 8.22 -5.04 0.03
CA SER A 104 9.33 -5.34 -0.90
C SER A 104 10.33 -6.32 -0.30
N PHE A 105 10.68 -6.17 0.99
CA PHE A 105 11.56 -7.13 1.68
C PHE A 105 10.91 -8.50 1.83
N MET A 106 9.62 -8.56 2.13
CA MET A 106 8.87 -9.82 2.18
C MET A 106 8.83 -10.51 0.80
N ALA A 107 8.62 -9.75 -0.28
CA ALA A 107 8.63 -10.29 -1.64
C ALA A 107 10.00 -10.88 -2.00
N HIS A 108 11.09 -10.14 -1.72
CA HIS A 108 12.44 -10.65 -1.93
C HIS A 108 12.72 -11.92 -1.09
N GLN A 109 12.37 -11.91 0.18
CA GLN A 109 12.56 -13.07 1.05
C GLN A 109 11.80 -14.32 0.56
N ARG A 110 10.58 -14.10 0.04
CA ARG A 110 9.72 -15.19 -0.42
C ARG A 110 10.14 -15.77 -1.76
N PHE A 111 10.47 -14.90 -2.73
CA PHE A 111 10.66 -15.30 -4.13
C PHE A 111 12.14 -15.32 -4.55
N GLY A 112 13.03 -14.72 -3.77
CA GLY A 112 14.44 -14.53 -4.16
C GLY A 112 14.65 -13.57 -5.33
N CYS A 113 13.58 -12.93 -5.81
CA CYS A 113 13.57 -12.07 -6.99
C CYS A 113 14.14 -10.66 -6.69
N GLN A 114 14.40 -9.89 -7.75
CA GLN A 114 14.70 -8.48 -7.62
C GLN A 114 13.41 -7.70 -7.32
N THR A 115 13.47 -6.77 -6.36
CA THR A 115 12.39 -5.84 -6.05
C THR A 115 12.85 -4.40 -6.20
N ASP A 116 12.09 -3.61 -6.94
CA ASP A 116 12.27 -2.16 -7.02
C ASP A 116 11.07 -1.47 -6.37
N GLY A 117 11.33 -0.50 -5.50
CA GLY A 117 10.30 0.33 -4.92
C GLY A 117 10.36 1.76 -5.44
N VAL A 118 9.21 2.39 -5.71
CA VAL A 118 9.14 3.81 -6.04
C VAL A 118 8.26 4.56 -5.06
N SER A 119 8.73 5.72 -4.62
CA SER A 119 7.98 6.66 -3.76
C SER A 119 8.30 8.10 -4.16
N ILE A 120 7.34 9.00 -3.93
CA ILE A 120 7.53 10.46 -4.01
C ILE A 120 7.94 11.07 -2.66
N SER A 121 8.17 10.25 -1.63
CA SER A 121 8.77 10.65 -0.36
C SER A 121 10.25 10.30 -0.36
N GLU A 122 11.10 11.31 -0.37
CA GLU A 122 12.57 11.16 -0.34
C GLU A 122 13.02 10.49 0.97
N GLN A 123 12.41 10.85 2.10
CA GLN A 123 12.72 10.27 3.40
C GLN A 123 12.39 8.77 3.49
N GLN A 124 11.25 8.35 2.94
CA GLN A 124 10.90 6.93 2.87
C GLN A 124 11.90 6.14 2.01
N VAL A 125 12.28 6.70 0.87
CA VAL A 125 13.27 6.07 -0.03
C VAL A 125 14.65 5.94 0.66
N GLU A 126 15.12 6.98 1.35
CA GLU A 126 16.38 6.92 2.10
C GLU A 126 16.32 5.88 3.21
N PHE A 127 15.23 5.84 3.97
CA PHE A 127 15.00 4.86 5.03
C PHE A 127 15.02 3.43 4.45
N ALA A 128 14.24 3.16 3.41
CA ALA A 128 14.15 1.83 2.79
C ALA A 128 15.50 1.36 2.23
N ASN A 129 16.26 2.23 1.56
CA ASN A 129 17.62 1.91 1.12
C ASN A 129 18.60 1.69 2.29
N GLY A 130 18.40 2.38 3.41
CA GLY A 130 19.13 2.14 4.66
C GLY A 130 18.85 0.73 5.19
N GLN A 131 17.59 0.34 5.25
CA GLN A 131 17.17 -1.02 5.64
C GLN A 131 17.70 -2.10 4.68
N ALA A 132 17.69 -1.85 3.36
CA ALA A 132 18.25 -2.79 2.37
C ALA A 132 19.75 -3.06 2.62
N ARG A 133 20.53 -2.00 2.92
CA ARG A 133 21.95 -2.14 3.29
C ARG A 133 22.14 -2.91 4.59
N GLN A 134 21.37 -2.60 5.63
CA GLN A 134 21.46 -3.29 6.94
C GLN A 134 21.13 -4.78 6.83
N ARG A 135 20.20 -5.12 5.96
CA ARG A 135 19.79 -6.52 5.67
C ARG A 135 20.75 -7.25 4.72
N GLY A 136 21.71 -6.55 4.11
CA GLY A 136 22.63 -7.14 3.12
C GLY A 136 21.97 -7.53 1.80
N VAL A 137 20.86 -6.86 1.43
CA VAL A 137 20.08 -7.16 0.20
C VAL A 137 19.99 -5.96 -0.74
N ALA A 138 20.88 -4.98 -0.62
CA ALA A 138 20.86 -3.76 -1.44
C ALA A 138 21.12 -4.00 -2.94
N ASP A 139 21.63 -5.16 -3.31
CA ASP A 139 21.78 -5.63 -4.69
C ASP A 139 20.50 -6.27 -5.26
N LYS A 140 19.52 -6.56 -4.40
CA LYS A 140 18.25 -7.23 -4.73
C LYS A 140 17.02 -6.38 -4.46
N ALA A 141 17.06 -5.50 -3.46
CA ALA A 141 15.97 -4.59 -3.12
C ALA A 141 16.47 -3.15 -3.22
N SER A 142 15.95 -2.38 -4.15
CA SER A 142 16.36 -1.00 -4.44
C SER A 142 15.15 -0.06 -4.42
N PHE A 143 15.33 1.13 -3.84
CA PHE A 143 14.24 2.09 -3.70
C PHE A 143 14.61 3.42 -4.35
N HIS A 144 13.64 4.01 -5.08
CA HIS A 144 13.89 5.13 -5.97
C HIS A 144 12.91 6.28 -5.69
N PHE A 145 13.45 7.50 -5.60
CA PHE A 145 12.63 8.71 -5.59
C PHE A 145 12.10 8.97 -6.99
N ARG A 146 10.93 8.41 -7.31
CA ARG A 146 10.29 8.46 -8.63
C ARG A 146 8.78 8.54 -8.50
N ASN A 147 8.15 9.08 -9.55
CA ASN A 147 6.71 9.10 -9.68
C ASN A 147 6.22 7.78 -10.28
N MET A 148 5.23 7.13 -9.65
CA MET A 148 4.67 5.88 -10.16
C MET A 148 3.89 6.04 -11.48
N LEU A 149 3.55 7.29 -11.87
CA LEU A 149 2.94 7.60 -13.17
C LEU A 149 3.96 7.71 -14.32
N ASP A 150 5.25 7.73 -14.00
CA ASP A 150 6.36 7.76 -14.97
C ASP A 150 7.63 7.36 -14.23
N THR A 151 7.81 6.06 -14.11
CA THR A 151 8.88 5.47 -13.32
C THR A 151 10.25 5.58 -13.98
N GLY A 152 10.28 5.75 -15.30
CA GLY A 152 11.51 5.75 -16.10
C GLY A 152 12.19 4.38 -16.18
N PHE A 153 11.53 3.29 -15.83
CA PHE A 153 11.98 1.94 -16.10
C PHE A 153 11.66 1.52 -17.55
N GLU A 154 12.35 0.51 -18.05
CA GLU A 154 12.18 0.02 -19.41
C GLU A 154 10.82 -0.66 -19.61
N THR A 155 10.28 -0.57 -20.82
CA THR A 155 9.04 -1.25 -21.21
C THR A 155 9.22 -2.76 -21.12
N GLY A 156 8.22 -3.45 -20.53
CA GLY A 156 8.23 -4.90 -20.37
C GLY A 156 9.32 -5.41 -19.43
N SER A 157 9.74 -4.60 -18.45
CA SER A 157 10.83 -4.94 -17.53
C SER A 157 10.37 -5.57 -16.19
N CYS A 158 9.07 -5.68 -15.96
CA CYS A 158 8.52 -6.20 -14.72
C CYS A 158 7.64 -7.43 -14.96
N ARG A 159 7.92 -8.52 -14.24
CA ARG A 159 7.05 -9.70 -14.16
C ARG A 159 5.79 -9.41 -13.35
N GLY A 160 5.91 -8.58 -12.33
CA GLY A 160 4.79 -8.18 -11.49
C GLY A 160 4.93 -6.76 -10.94
N ILE A 161 3.79 -6.14 -10.68
CA ILE A 161 3.69 -4.80 -10.08
C ILE A 161 2.61 -4.84 -9.01
N TRP A 162 2.81 -4.16 -7.90
CA TRP A 162 1.75 -3.95 -6.93
C TRP A 162 1.64 -2.50 -6.44
N ASN A 163 0.43 -2.18 -6.01
CA ASN A 163 0.14 -1.08 -5.10
C ASN A 163 -0.44 -1.64 -3.80
N ASN A 164 0.02 -1.12 -2.68
CA ASN A 164 -0.59 -1.38 -1.39
C ASN A 164 -0.94 -0.05 -0.74
N GLU A 165 -2.24 0.28 -0.69
CA GLU A 165 -2.77 1.55 -0.14
C GLU A 165 -2.13 2.83 -0.74
N SER A 166 -1.85 2.85 -2.04
CA SER A 166 -1.20 4.00 -2.69
C SER A 166 -1.93 4.53 -3.93
N THR A 167 -2.92 3.83 -4.45
CA THR A 167 -3.66 4.21 -5.67
C THR A 167 -4.47 5.51 -5.52
N MET A 168 -4.93 5.85 -4.30
CA MET A 168 -5.73 7.03 -4.01
C MET A 168 -4.98 8.37 -4.17
N TYR A 169 -3.69 8.34 -4.44
CA TYR A 169 -2.85 9.54 -4.62
C TYR A 169 -2.64 9.92 -6.08
N VAL A 170 -3.16 9.15 -7.03
CA VAL A 170 -2.88 9.32 -8.46
C VAL A 170 -4.12 9.07 -9.33
N ASP A 171 -4.08 9.51 -10.58
CA ASP A 171 -5.08 9.15 -11.59
C ASP A 171 -4.92 7.69 -12.02
N LEU A 172 -5.99 6.90 -11.94
CA LEU A 172 -5.95 5.45 -12.23
C LEU A 172 -5.70 5.14 -13.70
N PHE A 173 -6.19 5.98 -14.63
CA PHE A 173 -5.97 5.73 -16.07
C PHE A 173 -4.51 5.93 -16.45
N GLN A 174 -3.87 6.97 -15.92
CA GLN A 174 -2.45 7.20 -16.11
C GLN A 174 -1.61 6.13 -15.42
N LEU A 175 -1.98 5.72 -14.21
CA LEU A 175 -1.31 4.67 -13.45
C LEU A 175 -1.29 3.36 -14.22
N PHE A 176 -2.43 2.90 -14.69
CA PHE A 176 -2.54 1.62 -15.40
C PHE A 176 -1.96 1.67 -16.81
N ALA A 177 -1.91 2.84 -17.45
CA ALA A 177 -1.14 3.01 -18.70
C ALA A 177 0.38 2.78 -18.47
N GLU A 178 0.94 3.34 -17.39
CA GLU A 178 2.33 3.09 -17.03
C GLU A 178 2.55 1.63 -16.63
N PHE A 179 1.66 1.02 -15.88
CA PHE A 179 1.79 -0.39 -15.48
C PHE A 179 1.67 -1.35 -16.67
N TYR A 180 0.75 -1.09 -17.61
CA TYR A 180 0.71 -1.84 -18.87
C TYR A 180 2.03 -1.74 -19.64
N ARG A 181 2.64 -0.56 -19.70
CA ARG A 181 3.92 -0.37 -20.34
C ARG A 181 5.03 -1.18 -19.66
N LEU A 182 5.06 -1.19 -18.32
CA LEU A 182 6.13 -1.81 -17.53
C LEU A 182 6.02 -3.32 -17.41
N LEU A 183 4.82 -3.86 -17.32
CA LEU A 183 4.62 -5.31 -17.24
C LEU A 183 5.08 -5.97 -18.53
N GLU A 184 5.71 -7.12 -18.47
CA GLU A 184 5.88 -8.02 -19.60
C GLU A 184 4.54 -8.64 -20.02
N TYR A 185 4.44 -9.22 -21.20
CA TYR A 185 3.23 -9.94 -21.62
C TYR A 185 2.96 -11.12 -20.68
N GLY A 186 1.75 -11.23 -20.18
CA GLY A 186 1.37 -12.19 -19.14
C GLY A 186 1.88 -11.82 -17.73
N GLY A 187 2.47 -10.65 -17.58
CA GLY A 187 2.84 -10.11 -16.26
C GLY A 187 1.62 -9.69 -15.46
N ARG A 188 1.74 -9.65 -14.14
CA ARG A 188 0.61 -9.49 -13.20
C ARG A 188 0.70 -8.20 -12.40
N TYR A 189 -0.42 -7.51 -12.33
CA TYR A 189 -0.68 -6.44 -11.38
C TYR A 189 -1.53 -6.96 -10.21
N VAL A 190 -1.17 -6.60 -8.97
CA VAL A 190 -1.96 -6.88 -7.77
C VAL A 190 -2.08 -5.61 -6.95
N CYS A 191 -3.28 -5.29 -6.45
CA CYS A 191 -3.41 -4.23 -5.46
C CYS A 191 -4.33 -4.62 -4.31
N ILE A 192 -4.07 -4.05 -3.15
CA ILE A 192 -5.03 -3.94 -2.05
C ILE A 192 -5.27 -2.46 -1.82
N THR A 193 -6.54 -2.06 -1.80
CA THR A 193 -6.91 -0.64 -1.74
C THR A 193 -8.31 -0.43 -1.20
N GLY A 194 -8.51 0.73 -0.57
CA GLY A 194 -9.83 1.22 -0.25
C GLY A 194 -10.48 1.92 -1.45
N CYS A 195 -11.78 1.71 -1.64
CA CYS A 195 -12.58 2.43 -2.62
C CYS A 195 -13.98 2.72 -2.09
N TYR A 196 -14.60 3.82 -2.49
CA TYR A 196 -15.99 4.06 -2.09
C TYR A 196 -16.98 3.33 -3.02
N ASN A 197 -18.15 2.98 -2.44
CA ASN A 197 -19.22 2.31 -3.15
C ASN A 197 -20.02 3.33 -3.94
N ASP A 198 -19.85 3.33 -5.26
CA ASP A 198 -20.58 4.21 -6.20
C ASP A 198 -21.82 3.56 -6.83
N VAL A 199 -22.16 2.33 -6.42
CA VAL A 199 -23.35 1.62 -6.92
C VAL A 199 -24.61 2.07 -6.17
N THR A 200 -24.51 2.22 -4.85
CA THR A 200 -25.66 2.53 -3.97
C THR A 200 -25.71 3.99 -3.52
N GLY A 201 -24.70 4.77 -3.84
CA GLY A 201 -24.59 6.17 -3.43
C GLY A 201 -23.33 6.83 -3.95
N GLY A 202 -23.10 8.05 -3.53
CA GLY A 202 -21.85 8.77 -3.78
C GLY A 202 -20.88 8.65 -2.59
N ARG A 203 -19.85 9.47 -2.61
CA ARG A 203 -18.87 9.59 -1.52
C ARG A 203 -19.57 10.00 -0.22
N SER A 204 -19.48 9.18 0.82
CA SER A 204 -20.06 9.46 2.13
C SER A 204 -19.23 10.49 2.91
N LYS A 205 -19.83 11.07 3.98
CA LYS A 205 -19.09 11.98 4.88
C LYS A 205 -17.92 11.27 5.57
N ALA A 206 -18.06 9.99 5.89
CA ALA A 206 -17.01 9.20 6.51
C ALA A 206 -15.82 9.02 5.55
N VAL A 207 -16.07 8.70 4.27
CA VAL A 207 -15.03 8.62 3.23
C VAL A 207 -14.34 9.98 3.02
N SER A 208 -15.10 11.09 3.01
CA SER A 208 -14.50 12.42 2.89
C SER A 208 -13.57 12.77 4.06
N ARG A 209 -13.89 12.33 5.27
CA ARG A 209 -13.00 12.51 6.45
C ARG A 209 -11.71 11.70 6.33
N ILE A 210 -11.77 10.50 5.72
CA ILE A 210 -10.57 9.71 5.43
C ILE A 210 -9.69 10.43 4.40
N ASP A 211 -10.28 10.96 3.32
CA ASP A 211 -9.56 11.75 2.32
C ASP A 211 -8.86 12.96 2.94
N GLU A 212 -9.56 13.72 3.78
CA GLU A 212 -9.00 14.89 4.46
C GLU A 212 -7.82 14.53 5.38
N HIS A 213 -7.95 13.42 6.12
CA HIS A 213 -6.92 12.97 7.06
C HIS A 213 -5.61 12.58 6.36
N TYR A 214 -5.70 11.85 5.26
CA TYR A 214 -4.53 11.34 4.52
C TYR A 214 -4.14 12.20 3.30
N ILE A 215 -4.81 13.33 3.08
CA ILE A 215 -4.60 14.19 1.89
C ILE A 215 -4.70 13.35 0.61
N CYS A 216 -5.67 12.43 0.55
CA CYS A 216 -5.87 11.55 -0.58
C CYS A 216 -7.19 11.81 -1.30
N ASN A 217 -7.43 11.07 -2.38
CA ASN A 217 -8.67 11.10 -3.14
C ASN A 217 -9.09 9.67 -3.46
N ILE A 218 -9.83 9.07 -2.53
CA ILE A 218 -10.32 7.70 -2.67
C ILE A 218 -11.20 7.59 -3.92
N HIS A 219 -10.88 6.65 -4.78
CA HIS A 219 -11.60 6.44 -6.04
C HIS A 219 -12.91 5.67 -5.84
N PRO A 220 -13.91 5.87 -6.73
CA PRO A 220 -15.06 4.98 -6.79
C PRO A 220 -14.63 3.57 -7.21
N ARG A 221 -15.32 2.56 -6.69
CA ARG A 221 -15.05 1.17 -7.03
C ARG A 221 -15.07 0.91 -8.54
N SER A 222 -16.03 1.49 -9.26
CA SER A 222 -16.19 1.29 -10.71
C SER A 222 -15.00 1.81 -11.53
N ASP A 223 -14.28 2.83 -11.06
CA ASP A 223 -13.19 3.45 -11.81
C ASP A 223 -11.96 2.55 -11.91
N TYR A 224 -11.72 1.68 -10.91
CA TYR A 224 -10.68 0.65 -11.03
C TYR A 224 -10.90 -0.25 -12.24
N PHE A 225 -12.13 -0.77 -12.42
CA PHE A 225 -12.43 -1.67 -13.52
C PHE A 225 -12.47 -0.97 -14.87
N LYS A 226 -12.96 0.27 -14.93
CA LYS A 226 -12.92 1.08 -16.15
C LYS A 226 -11.47 1.36 -16.58
N ALA A 227 -10.62 1.76 -15.64
CA ALA A 227 -9.24 2.11 -15.93
C ALA A 227 -8.39 0.87 -16.27
N LEU A 228 -8.60 -0.27 -15.61
CA LEU A 228 -7.97 -1.54 -15.97
C LEU A 228 -8.35 -1.96 -17.40
N ALA A 229 -9.66 -1.97 -17.72
CA ALA A 229 -10.14 -2.34 -19.05
C ALA A 229 -9.63 -1.42 -20.15
N ALA A 230 -9.57 -0.11 -19.90
CA ALA A 230 -9.03 0.88 -20.84
C ALA A 230 -7.55 0.68 -21.16
N ASN A 231 -6.81 -0.01 -20.28
CA ASN A 231 -5.38 -0.25 -20.41
C ASN A 231 -5.02 -1.73 -20.66
N ASN A 232 -5.96 -2.56 -21.11
CA ASN A 232 -5.73 -3.98 -21.41
C ASN A 232 -5.15 -4.78 -20.23
N LEU A 233 -5.51 -4.40 -19.00
CA LEU A 233 -5.26 -5.16 -17.79
C LEU A 233 -6.56 -5.90 -17.43
N VAL A 234 -6.54 -7.22 -17.57
CA VAL A 234 -7.74 -8.06 -17.40
C VAL A 234 -7.81 -8.57 -15.97
N PRO A 235 -8.83 -8.18 -15.18
CA PRO A 235 -9.01 -8.71 -13.84
C PRO A 235 -9.19 -10.24 -13.87
N ILE A 236 -8.37 -10.94 -13.08
CA ILE A 236 -8.43 -12.39 -12.92
C ILE A 236 -8.92 -12.81 -11.53
N ASN A 237 -8.79 -11.92 -10.56
CA ASN A 237 -9.30 -12.11 -9.21
C ASN A 237 -9.72 -10.79 -8.59
N VAL A 238 -10.87 -10.79 -7.89
CA VAL A 238 -11.36 -9.64 -7.11
C VAL A 238 -11.94 -10.18 -5.81
N ILE A 239 -11.34 -9.79 -4.70
CA ILE A 239 -11.73 -10.25 -3.36
C ILE A 239 -12.15 -9.04 -2.53
N ASP A 240 -13.32 -9.13 -1.91
CA ASP A 240 -13.75 -8.15 -0.92
C ASP A 240 -13.19 -8.53 0.46
N LEU A 241 -12.26 -7.71 0.96
CA LEU A 241 -11.60 -7.86 2.24
C LEU A 241 -12.24 -6.98 3.33
N THR A 242 -13.36 -6.31 3.03
CA THR A 242 -13.99 -5.32 3.92
C THR A 242 -14.24 -5.88 5.32
N SER A 243 -14.82 -7.07 5.42
CA SER A 243 -15.09 -7.69 6.73
C SER A 243 -13.81 -8.08 7.48
N GLN A 244 -12.72 -8.34 6.77
CA GLN A 244 -11.46 -8.77 7.34
C GLN A 244 -10.61 -7.61 7.88
N THR A 245 -10.82 -6.37 7.40
CA THR A 245 -10.08 -5.20 7.91
C THR A 245 -10.75 -4.52 9.09
N ILE A 246 -12.04 -4.75 9.34
CA ILE A 246 -12.78 -4.17 10.49
C ILE A 246 -12.12 -4.50 11.83
N PRO A 247 -11.70 -5.76 12.12
CA PRO A 247 -11.06 -6.09 13.40
C PRO A 247 -9.77 -5.30 13.65
N TYR A 248 -8.97 -5.01 12.61
CA TYR A 248 -7.78 -4.16 12.74
C TYR A 248 -8.13 -2.76 13.25
N TRP A 249 -9.16 -2.12 12.68
CA TRP A 249 -9.60 -0.78 13.09
C TRP A 249 -10.22 -0.78 14.49
N GLU A 250 -10.95 -1.84 14.85
CA GLU A 250 -11.49 -2.01 16.22
C GLU A 250 -10.39 -2.20 17.26
N LEU A 251 -9.30 -2.88 16.90
CA LEU A 251 -8.12 -3.05 17.75
C LEU A 251 -7.35 -1.75 17.88
N ARG A 252 -7.06 -1.06 16.75
CA ARG A 252 -6.36 0.22 16.72
C ARG A 252 -7.05 1.30 17.56
N ALA A 253 -8.38 1.35 17.54
CA ALA A 253 -9.16 2.27 18.37
C ALA A 253 -8.96 2.07 19.88
N LYS A 254 -8.35 0.96 20.32
CA LYS A 254 -8.06 0.64 21.72
C LYS A 254 -6.59 0.81 22.09
N SER A 255 -5.75 1.22 21.16
CA SER A 255 -4.31 1.41 21.35
C SER A 255 -3.97 2.86 21.68
N SER A 256 -2.76 3.08 22.17
CA SER A 256 -2.19 4.42 22.40
C SER A 256 -1.95 5.20 21.09
N VAL A 257 -1.95 4.50 19.95
CA VAL A 257 -1.73 5.10 18.62
C VAL A 257 -3.03 5.47 17.91
N ALA A 258 -4.18 5.37 18.59
CA ALA A 258 -5.45 5.82 18.03
C ALA A 258 -5.44 7.33 17.78
N THR A 259 -5.87 7.74 16.58
CA THR A 259 -5.87 9.15 16.14
C THR A 259 -7.28 9.71 15.96
N GLY A 260 -8.31 8.87 16.12
CA GLY A 260 -9.72 9.20 15.87
C GLY A 260 -10.14 8.98 14.41
N ILE A 261 -9.21 8.60 13.52
CA ILE A 261 -9.53 8.22 12.13
C ILE A 261 -10.21 6.84 12.07
N GLU A 262 -10.08 6.03 13.10
CA GLU A 262 -10.69 4.71 13.24
C GLU A 262 -12.22 4.79 13.10
N ASP A 263 -12.84 5.79 13.71
CA ASP A 263 -14.28 6.04 13.65
C ASP A 263 -14.82 6.23 12.21
N PRO A 264 -14.25 7.12 11.38
CA PRO A 264 -14.59 7.23 9.96
C PRO A 264 -14.49 5.91 9.19
N PHE A 265 -13.41 5.14 9.38
CA PHE A 265 -13.24 3.84 8.74
C PHE A 265 -14.33 2.85 9.17
N LEU A 266 -14.51 2.66 10.47
CA LEU A 266 -15.52 1.75 11.00
C LEU A 266 -16.94 2.14 10.58
N THR A 267 -17.24 3.44 10.56
CA THR A 267 -18.52 3.96 10.07
C THR A 267 -18.72 3.63 8.59
N ALA A 268 -17.75 3.97 7.74
CA ALA A 268 -17.86 3.77 6.30
C ALA A 268 -17.98 2.30 5.90
N TYR A 269 -17.26 1.40 6.59
CA TYR A 269 -17.38 -0.05 6.37
C TYR A 269 -18.75 -0.59 6.81
N ARG A 270 -19.24 -0.19 7.99
CA ARG A 270 -20.54 -0.64 8.52
C ARG A 270 -21.73 -0.14 7.70
N GLU A 271 -21.63 1.04 7.13
CA GLU A 271 -22.64 1.62 6.23
C GLU A 271 -22.58 1.05 4.82
N GLY A 272 -21.53 0.27 4.48
CA GLY A 272 -21.29 -0.24 3.13
C GLY A 272 -20.94 0.86 2.12
N SER A 273 -20.49 2.04 2.59
CA SER A 273 -20.09 3.16 1.74
C SER A 273 -18.61 3.09 1.32
N PHE A 274 -17.83 2.23 1.95
CA PHE A 274 -16.40 2.02 1.67
C PHE A 274 -16.08 0.52 1.65
N HIS A 275 -15.33 0.09 0.67
CA HIS A 275 -14.89 -1.29 0.48
C HIS A 275 -13.37 -1.39 0.51
N TYR A 276 -12.87 -2.50 0.98
CA TYR A 276 -11.47 -2.86 0.98
C TYR A 276 -11.27 -4.04 0.03
N LEU A 277 -10.61 -3.83 -1.09
CA LEU A 277 -10.54 -4.80 -2.18
C LEU A 277 -9.11 -5.26 -2.45
N LEU A 278 -8.96 -6.55 -2.72
CA LEU A 278 -7.83 -7.07 -3.47
C LEU A 278 -8.25 -7.24 -4.93
N ILE A 279 -7.46 -6.72 -5.85
CA ILE A 279 -7.64 -6.87 -7.30
C ILE A 279 -6.35 -7.42 -7.89
N ALA A 280 -6.43 -8.55 -8.60
CA ALA A 280 -5.34 -9.05 -9.42
C ALA A 280 -5.76 -9.02 -10.89
N ALA A 281 -4.88 -8.52 -11.76
CA ALA A 281 -5.13 -8.39 -13.20
C ALA A 281 -3.88 -8.74 -14.00
N ASP A 282 -4.05 -9.40 -15.14
CA ASP A 282 -2.96 -9.78 -16.03
C ASP A 282 -2.88 -8.84 -17.25
N ARG A 283 -1.65 -8.52 -17.68
CA ARG A 283 -1.41 -7.90 -18.97
C ARG A 283 -1.64 -8.91 -20.09
N VAL A 284 -2.58 -8.63 -20.98
CA VAL A 284 -2.92 -9.44 -22.16
C VAL A 284 -2.49 -8.76 -23.44
#